data_9458e5cdbce2b9acee3e52a38e4f4c94
#
_entry.id   9458e5cdbce2b9acee3e52a38e4f4c94
#
_cell.length_a   1.000
_cell.length_b   1.000
_cell.length_c   1.000
_cell.angle_alpha   90.00
_cell.angle_beta   90.00
_cell.angle_gamma   90.00
#
_symmetry.space_group_name_H-M   'P 1'
#
loop_
_entity.id
_entity.type
_entity.pdbx_description
1 polymer ?
#
loop_
_entity_poly.entity_id
_entity_poly.type
_entity_poly.pdbx_seq_one_letter_code
_entity_poly.pdbx_strand_id
1 'polypeptide(L)'
;VEFNPFSGFPSDEFCLKLPLDIPVIYNVDVKSTDIANGSIYIEWSKPNAEDLDTVFNPGPYKFILYRTEGMNGIVFTKIEEKNAAKFSDIIDTSFLDLGLNTTDNSYAYKVDFIVNGSDTLGTTSVASSIFLNLIPSDKTIELNWNYNVPWVNDSFRIYRRTENDLNFNLIKVVSTSSYRDENLNRDSIYCYKIEGIGAYTNLSLKRPLLNFSQENCAQPKDTVAPCPPILTVRNFCNDDNIPSDDFTNYLNWKLDANCQETDTIVKFNVYFSETVDGVFELIASINDINIDSFKHDLNIQKSLAGCYVVTAFDNLGNESTKSNFVCVENCPIYELPNAFTPNGDGSNDLYTPIIPYQFVNRIEMEIFNQWGDKVFETADPDINWDGTDFKNQKELEAGVYYYVCEVYFASSNGETKLANPLKGFIHLFREK
;
A
#
# COMPACT_ATOMS: atom_id res chain seq x y z
N VAL A 1 59.20 29.59 47.52
CA VAL A 1 57.86 29.04 47.57
C VAL A 1 57.19 29.45 46.31
N GLU A 2 57.15 28.52 45.31
CA GLU A 2 56.46 28.72 44.04
C GLU A 2 54.95 28.58 44.33
N PHE A 3 54.18 29.63 44.18
CA PHE A 3 52.73 29.59 44.13
C PHE A 3 52.34 28.91 42.81
N ASN A 4 51.74 27.73 42.90
CA ASN A 4 51.09 27.10 41.76
C ASN A 4 49.71 27.75 41.60
N PRO A 5 49.44 28.57 40.56
CA PRO A 5 48.22 29.35 40.42
C PRO A 5 47.00 28.51 39.99
N PHE A 6 47.12 27.16 39.92
CA PHE A 6 46.05 26.26 39.46
C PHE A 6 45.53 25.28 40.51
N SER A 7 45.95 25.39 41.78
CA SER A 7 45.32 24.64 42.89
C SER A 7 44.19 25.45 43.47
N GLY A 8 43.05 25.43 42.87
CA GLY A 8 41.82 25.85 43.51
C GLY A 8 41.52 24.88 44.68
N PHE A 9 41.07 25.38 45.81
CA PHE A 9 40.54 24.54 46.85
C PHE A 9 39.26 23.87 46.26
N PRO A 10 39.08 22.55 46.45
CA PRO A 10 37.81 21.94 46.08
C PRO A 10 36.70 22.63 46.86
N SER A 11 35.61 22.98 46.18
CA SER A 11 34.43 23.45 46.86
C SER A 11 33.88 22.33 47.74
N ASP A 12 33.32 22.69 48.91
CA ASP A 12 32.57 21.73 49.72
C ASP A 12 31.54 21.02 48.88
N GLU A 13 31.42 19.71 49.03
CA GLU A 13 30.42 18.91 48.35
C GLU A 13 29.04 19.24 48.89
N PHE A 14 28.21 19.92 48.11
CA PHE A 14 26.84 20.21 48.46
C PHE A 14 25.94 19.07 47.96
N CYS A 15 25.48 18.24 48.90
CA CYS A 15 24.43 17.27 48.63
C CYS A 15 23.08 17.92 48.83
N LEU A 16 22.36 18.25 47.77
CA LEU A 16 20.97 18.63 47.79
C LEU A 16 20.09 17.38 47.88
N LYS A 17 19.46 17.14 49.03
CA LYS A 17 18.37 16.17 49.13
C LYS A 17 17.12 16.81 48.57
N LEU A 18 16.54 16.20 47.52
CA LEU A 18 15.22 16.62 47.03
C LEU A 18 14.15 16.23 48.06
N PRO A 19 13.37 17.19 48.55
CA PRO A 19 12.30 16.90 49.54
C PRO A 19 11.26 15.98 48.91
N LEU A 20 10.73 15.01 49.68
CA LEU A 20 9.61 14.15 49.34
C LEU A 20 8.32 14.65 50.03
N ASP A 21 8.10 15.95 49.95
CA ASP A 21 6.94 16.66 50.52
C ASP A 21 5.72 16.59 49.58
N ILE A 22 5.94 16.33 48.29
CA ILE A 22 4.89 16.10 47.29
C ILE A 22 4.84 14.61 46.94
N PRO A 23 3.65 14.00 46.78
CA PRO A 23 3.52 12.62 46.36
C PRO A 23 3.99 12.42 44.94
N VAL A 24 4.37 11.16 44.59
CA VAL A 24 4.65 10.74 43.24
C VAL A 24 3.77 9.54 42.90
N ILE A 25 3.37 9.38 41.64
CA ILE A 25 2.56 8.25 41.20
C ILE A 25 3.48 7.02 41.00
N TYR A 26 3.09 5.89 41.57
CA TYR A 26 3.79 4.60 41.43
C TYR A 26 3.19 3.67 40.37
N ASN A 27 1.85 3.66 40.27
CA ASN A 27 1.14 2.76 39.38
C ASN A 27 0.06 3.49 38.59
N VAL A 28 -0.04 3.17 37.31
CA VAL A 28 -1.18 3.38 36.45
C VAL A 28 -1.34 2.08 35.64
N ASP A 29 -1.98 1.12 36.28
CA ASP A 29 -1.95 -0.31 35.90
C ASP A 29 -3.32 -0.76 35.42
N VAL A 30 -3.45 -1.19 34.18
CA VAL A 30 -4.71 -1.70 33.62
C VAL A 30 -5.03 -3.06 34.25
N LYS A 31 -6.10 -3.12 35.01
CA LYS A 31 -6.57 -4.35 35.70
C LYS A 31 -7.53 -5.15 34.86
N SER A 32 -8.41 -4.49 34.12
CA SER A 32 -9.32 -5.14 33.17
C SER A 32 -9.43 -4.34 31.90
N THR A 33 -9.50 -5.06 30.77
CA THR A 33 -9.71 -4.48 29.44
C THR A 33 -11.15 -4.72 29.04
N ASP A 34 -11.88 -3.63 28.81
CA ASP A 34 -13.28 -3.69 28.35
C ASP A 34 -13.65 -2.36 27.72
N ILE A 35 -14.62 -2.38 26.78
CA ILE A 35 -15.07 -1.18 26.08
C ILE A 35 -15.90 -0.22 26.95
N ALA A 36 -16.47 -0.73 28.04
CA ALA A 36 -17.36 0.03 28.94
C ALA A 36 -17.08 -0.18 30.42
N ASN A 37 -16.52 -1.31 30.81
CA ASN A 37 -16.33 -1.72 32.22
C ASN A 37 -14.84 -1.98 32.54
N GLY A 38 -13.94 -1.43 31.75
CA GLY A 38 -12.51 -1.50 32.01
C GLY A 38 -12.14 -0.81 33.32
N SER A 39 -10.98 -1.18 33.87
CA SER A 39 -10.51 -0.61 35.14
C SER A 39 -9.01 -0.41 35.14
N ILE A 40 -8.60 0.67 35.83
CA ILE A 40 -7.20 1.06 36.05
C ILE A 40 -6.96 1.26 37.54
N TYR A 41 -5.88 0.67 38.03
CA TYR A 41 -5.42 0.84 39.41
C TYR A 41 -4.35 1.93 39.46
N ILE A 42 -4.57 2.94 40.29
CA ILE A 42 -3.65 4.03 40.51
C ILE A 42 -3.13 3.95 41.95
N GLU A 43 -1.81 4.10 42.10
CA GLU A 43 -1.16 4.19 43.43
C GLU A 43 -0.17 5.36 43.43
N TRP A 44 -0.12 6.10 44.53
CA TRP A 44 0.84 7.19 44.71
C TRP A 44 1.54 7.08 46.06
N SER A 45 2.62 7.81 46.23
CA SER A 45 3.37 7.81 47.49
C SER A 45 2.66 8.61 48.57
N LYS A 46 2.79 8.19 49.81
CA LYS A 46 2.62 9.07 50.96
C LYS A 46 3.83 10.01 51.03
N PRO A 47 3.66 11.34 51.27
CA PRO A 47 4.77 12.25 51.53
C PRO A 47 5.62 11.77 52.69
N ASN A 48 6.93 12.11 52.71
CA ASN A 48 7.78 11.85 53.85
C ASN A 48 7.49 12.88 54.94
N ALA A 49 7.22 12.46 56.18
CA ALA A 49 6.87 13.33 57.30
C ALA A 49 7.98 14.32 57.64
N GLU A 50 9.25 13.91 57.52
CA GLU A 50 10.41 14.78 57.80
C GLU A 50 10.57 15.88 56.73
N ASP A 51 10.37 15.52 55.46
CA ASP A 51 10.49 16.45 54.34
C ASP A 51 9.30 17.40 54.25
N LEU A 52 8.07 16.95 54.65
CA LEU A 52 6.85 17.74 54.63
C LEU A 52 6.85 18.83 55.69
N ASP A 53 7.57 18.67 56.80
CA ASP A 53 7.47 19.51 57.98
C ASP A 53 6.00 19.73 58.43
N THR A 54 5.46 18.74 59.13
CA THR A 54 4.03 18.74 59.56
C THR A 54 3.67 19.84 60.57
N VAL A 55 4.64 20.62 61.08
CA VAL A 55 4.40 21.81 61.93
C VAL A 55 4.06 23.03 61.07
N PHE A 56 4.81 23.22 59.94
CA PHE A 56 4.54 24.27 58.95
C PHE A 56 3.38 23.95 58.06
N ASN A 57 3.21 22.66 57.73
CA ASN A 57 2.13 22.14 56.86
C ASN A 57 1.22 21.21 57.65
N PRO A 58 0.41 21.71 58.59
CA PRO A 58 -0.46 20.88 59.40
C PRO A 58 -1.64 20.34 58.62
N GLY A 59 -2.34 19.36 59.20
CA GLY A 59 -3.62 18.88 58.65
C GLY A 59 -4.76 19.89 58.81
N PRO A 60 -5.93 19.61 58.24
CA PRO A 60 -6.24 18.37 57.56
C PRO A 60 -5.59 18.28 56.16
N TYR A 61 -5.24 17.06 55.79
CA TYR A 61 -4.62 16.71 54.49
C TYR A 61 -5.67 16.19 53.55
N LYS A 62 -5.44 16.45 52.22
CA LYS A 62 -6.33 15.99 51.19
C LYS A 62 -5.53 15.60 49.94
N PHE A 63 -5.89 14.48 49.32
CA PHE A 63 -5.46 14.10 47.98
C PHE A 63 -6.64 14.21 47.02
N ILE A 64 -6.45 14.91 45.91
CA ILE A 64 -7.45 15.00 44.84
C ILE A 64 -6.88 14.33 43.59
N LEU A 65 -7.49 13.22 43.20
CA LEU A 65 -7.10 12.48 41.97
C LEU A 65 -7.89 13.01 40.78
N TYR A 66 -7.15 13.31 39.74
CA TYR A 66 -7.71 13.74 38.46
C TYR A 66 -7.36 12.77 37.36
N ARG A 67 -8.26 12.64 36.41
CA ARG A 67 -8.11 11.81 35.19
C ARG A 67 -8.31 12.64 33.93
N THR A 68 -7.60 12.28 32.88
CA THR A 68 -7.87 12.68 31.50
C THR A 68 -7.82 11.45 30.59
N GLU A 69 -8.59 11.46 29.49
CA GLU A 69 -8.51 10.49 28.43
C GLU A 69 -7.31 10.79 27.54
N GLY A 70 -6.59 9.75 27.11
CA GLY A 70 -5.35 9.86 26.36
C GLY A 70 -4.12 10.10 27.23
N MET A 71 -2.92 9.83 26.70
CA MET A 71 -1.63 9.95 27.42
C MET A 71 -1.23 11.40 27.68
N ASN A 72 -1.61 12.32 26.81
CA ASN A 72 -1.22 13.73 26.80
C ASN A 72 -2.42 14.68 26.89
N GLY A 73 -3.53 14.22 27.45
CA GLY A 73 -4.72 15.04 27.62
C GLY A 73 -4.42 16.27 28.51
N ILE A 74 -5.04 17.38 28.18
CA ILE A 74 -4.84 18.68 28.89
C ILE A 74 -6.01 19.04 29.81
N VAL A 75 -7.17 18.42 29.62
CA VAL A 75 -8.37 18.65 30.41
C VAL A 75 -8.53 17.53 31.43
N PHE A 76 -8.30 17.84 32.69
CA PHE A 76 -8.38 16.88 33.80
C PHE A 76 -9.70 17.03 34.55
N THR A 77 -10.38 15.92 34.78
CA THR A 77 -11.60 15.82 35.57
C THR A 77 -11.28 15.20 36.94
N LYS A 78 -11.75 15.82 38.01
CA LYS A 78 -11.66 15.24 39.38
C LYS A 78 -12.50 13.96 39.44
N ILE A 79 -11.90 12.85 39.90
CA ILE A 79 -12.55 11.55 40.02
C ILE A 79 -12.60 11.02 41.46
N GLU A 80 -11.68 11.46 42.33
CA GLU A 80 -11.62 11.00 43.74
C GLU A 80 -11.06 12.06 44.67
N GLU A 81 -11.44 11.99 45.92
CA GLU A 81 -10.90 12.82 46.99
C GLU A 81 -10.70 11.99 48.28
N LYS A 82 -9.49 11.95 48.82
CA LYS A 82 -9.15 11.26 50.07
C LYS A 82 -8.71 12.26 51.08
N ASN A 83 -9.34 12.22 52.27
CA ASN A 83 -9.12 13.17 53.38
C ASN A 83 -8.49 12.46 54.56
N ALA A 84 -7.58 13.14 55.26
CA ALA A 84 -6.98 12.69 56.51
C ALA A 84 -6.86 13.88 57.49
N ALA A 85 -7.38 13.73 58.70
CA ALA A 85 -7.33 14.79 59.70
C ALA A 85 -5.90 15.04 60.20
N LYS A 86 -5.11 13.99 60.37
CA LYS A 86 -3.72 14.01 60.77
C LYS A 86 -2.85 13.26 59.79
N PHE A 87 -1.55 13.51 59.75
CA PHE A 87 -0.60 12.84 58.88
C PHE A 87 -0.55 11.32 59.14
N SER A 88 -0.73 10.86 60.39
CA SER A 88 -0.83 9.44 60.74
C SER A 88 -2.01 8.74 60.11
N ASP A 89 -3.08 9.47 59.78
CA ASP A 89 -4.33 8.92 59.27
C ASP A 89 -4.28 8.67 57.74
N ILE A 90 -3.18 9.09 57.08
CA ILE A 90 -2.94 8.77 55.67
C ILE A 90 -2.50 7.32 55.60
N ILE A 91 -3.44 6.41 55.37
CA ILE A 91 -3.21 4.95 55.26
C ILE A 91 -3.45 4.41 53.87
N ASP A 92 -4.25 5.09 53.05
CA ASP A 92 -4.62 4.66 51.68
C ASP A 92 -4.30 5.75 50.66
N THR A 93 -3.36 5.42 49.78
CA THR A 93 -2.90 6.26 48.66
C THR A 93 -3.09 5.53 47.34
N SER A 94 -4.23 4.87 47.17
CA SER A 94 -4.57 4.14 45.95
C SER A 94 -6.02 4.35 45.57
N PHE A 95 -6.35 4.07 44.29
CA PHE A 95 -7.70 4.14 43.76
C PHE A 95 -7.88 3.16 42.61
N LEU A 96 -9.04 2.51 42.54
CA LEU A 96 -9.43 1.69 41.40
C LEU A 96 -10.48 2.44 40.60
N ASP A 97 -10.08 2.98 39.46
CA ASP A 97 -10.94 3.69 38.52
C ASP A 97 -11.69 2.68 37.64
N LEU A 98 -13.01 2.75 37.65
CA LEU A 98 -13.92 1.80 37.05
C LEU A 98 -14.74 2.46 35.92
N GLY A 99 -15.33 1.60 35.04
CA GLY A 99 -16.24 2.07 34.01
C GLY A 99 -15.53 2.79 32.88
N LEU A 100 -14.34 2.33 32.52
CA LEU A 100 -13.50 2.92 31.49
C LEU A 100 -13.54 2.12 30.19
N ASN A 101 -13.41 2.82 29.06
CA ASN A 101 -13.08 2.17 27.80
C ASN A 101 -11.55 1.96 27.72
N THR A 102 -11.06 0.89 28.31
CA THR A 102 -9.64 0.54 28.30
C THR A 102 -9.22 -0.22 27.05
N THR A 103 -10.17 -0.62 26.19
CA THR A 103 -9.88 -1.26 24.89
C THR A 103 -9.32 -0.24 23.89
N ASP A 104 -9.99 0.91 23.77
CA ASP A 104 -9.67 1.88 22.71
C ASP A 104 -8.86 3.06 23.23
N ASN A 105 -8.86 3.31 24.56
CA ASN A 105 -8.27 4.51 25.16
C ASN A 105 -7.23 4.19 26.22
N SER A 106 -6.17 5.01 26.23
CA SER A 106 -5.31 5.17 27.40
C SER A 106 -5.86 6.28 28.32
N TYR A 107 -5.45 6.28 29.57
CA TYR A 107 -5.83 7.30 30.53
C TYR A 107 -4.60 7.80 31.26
N ALA A 108 -4.59 9.10 31.61
CA ALA A 108 -3.53 9.71 32.39
C ALA A 108 -4.09 10.37 33.65
N TYR A 109 -3.29 10.35 34.69
CA TYR A 109 -3.66 10.75 36.04
C TYR A 109 -2.65 11.73 36.64
N LYS A 110 -3.13 12.58 37.55
CA LYS A 110 -2.34 13.39 38.42
C LYS A 110 -3.04 13.53 39.78
N VAL A 111 -2.27 13.80 40.83
CA VAL A 111 -2.76 13.98 42.20
C VAL A 111 -2.32 15.33 42.71
N ASP A 112 -3.27 16.14 43.16
CA ASP A 112 -2.99 17.35 43.96
C ASP A 112 -2.92 16.95 45.44
N PHE A 113 -1.90 17.44 46.14
CA PHE A 113 -1.75 17.30 47.60
C PHE A 113 -2.01 18.62 48.28
N ILE A 114 -2.96 18.60 49.22
CA ILE A 114 -3.48 19.76 49.91
C ILE A 114 -3.19 19.63 51.40
N VAL A 115 -2.70 20.70 51.99
CA VAL A 115 -2.43 20.87 53.44
C VAL A 115 -3.32 21.99 54.01
N ASN A 116 -3.38 22.15 55.33
CA ASN A 116 -4.22 23.17 56.00
C ASN A 116 -5.70 23.13 55.56
N GLY A 117 -6.15 22.04 54.95
CA GLY A 117 -7.51 21.88 54.41
C GLY A 117 -7.79 22.57 53.08
N SER A 118 -6.98 23.53 52.64
CA SER A 118 -7.20 24.29 51.39
C SER A 118 -5.96 24.61 50.58
N ASP A 119 -4.78 24.55 51.16
CA ASP A 119 -3.55 25.03 50.51
C ASP A 119 -2.93 23.93 49.66
N THR A 120 -2.92 24.10 48.34
CA THR A 120 -2.28 23.14 47.45
C THR A 120 -0.77 23.25 47.61
N LEU A 121 -0.14 22.25 48.23
CA LEU A 121 1.31 22.19 48.40
C LEU A 121 1.98 21.83 47.06
N GLY A 122 1.40 20.92 46.31
CA GLY A 122 1.91 20.54 44.98
C GLY A 122 1.05 19.53 44.27
N THR A 123 1.40 19.34 43.00
CA THR A 123 0.76 18.38 42.07
C THR A 123 1.80 17.38 41.58
N THR A 124 1.44 16.11 41.52
CA THR A 124 2.32 15.10 40.93
C THR A 124 2.56 15.37 39.46
N SER A 125 3.67 14.88 38.91
CA SER A 125 3.79 14.71 37.45
C SER A 125 2.70 13.77 36.94
N VAL A 126 2.29 14.01 35.70
CA VAL A 126 1.28 13.15 35.01
C VAL A 126 1.88 11.78 34.74
N ALA A 127 1.09 10.74 34.96
CA ALA A 127 1.43 9.37 34.56
C ALA A 127 0.26 8.72 33.82
N SER A 128 0.54 8.04 32.71
CA SER A 128 -0.46 7.34 31.90
C SER A 128 -0.37 5.83 32.03
N SER A 129 -1.46 5.14 31.69
CA SER A 129 -1.41 3.72 31.37
C SER A 129 -0.57 3.45 30.11
N ILE A 130 0.05 2.26 30.04
CA ILE A 130 0.65 1.76 28.82
C ILE A 130 -0.47 1.39 27.84
N PHE A 131 -0.34 1.77 26.57
CA PHE A 131 -1.30 1.45 25.52
C PHE A 131 -0.63 0.65 24.39
N LEU A 132 -1.11 -0.58 24.19
CA LEU A 132 -0.58 -1.54 23.24
C LEU A 132 -1.36 -1.48 21.92
N ASN A 133 -0.66 -1.32 20.80
CA ASN A 133 -1.18 -1.43 19.45
C ASN A 133 -0.60 -2.68 18.76
N LEU A 134 -1.42 -3.37 17.98
CA LEU A 134 -1.03 -4.54 17.21
C LEU A 134 -1.19 -4.28 15.71
N ILE A 135 -0.19 -4.69 14.93
CA ILE A 135 -0.21 -4.63 13.46
C ILE A 135 0.01 -6.05 12.94
N PRO A 136 -1.09 -6.74 12.54
CA PRO A 136 -0.98 -8.09 11.98
C PRO A 136 -0.42 -8.07 10.55
N SER A 137 0.45 -9.04 10.25
CA SER A 137 1.02 -9.30 8.94
C SER A 137 1.14 -10.81 8.72
N ASP A 138 1.77 -11.25 7.62
CA ASP A 138 1.89 -12.68 7.33
C ASP A 138 2.70 -13.43 8.40
N LYS A 139 2.05 -14.39 9.08
CA LYS A 139 2.61 -15.21 10.17
C LYS A 139 3.30 -14.40 11.27
N THR A 140 2.99 -13.10 11.36
CA THR A 140 3.63 -12.18 12.31
C THR A 140 2.61 -11.20 12.88
N ILE A 141 2.87 -10.73 14.09
CA ILE A 141 2.19 -9.57 14.68
C ILE A 141 3.26 -8.64 15.23
N GLU A 142 3.24 -7.38 14.79
CA GLU A 142 4.09 -6.35 15.34
C GLU A 142 3.37 -5.67 16.50
N LEU A 143 4.01 -5.63 17.65
CA LEU A 143 3.56 -5.01 18.87
C LEU A 143 4.27 -3.67 19.04
N ASN A 144 3.50 -2.59 19.21
CA ASN A 144 4.01 -1.27 19.51
C ASN A 144 3.24 -0.68 20.68
N TRP A 145 3.93 -0.12 21.67
CA TRP A 145 3.26 0.48 22.80
C TRP A 145 3.82 1.85 23.18
N ASN A 146 2.92 2.66 23.68
CA ASN A 146 3.21 4.03 24.10
C ASN A 146 2.82 4.22 25.56
N TYR A 147 3.48 5.16 26.22
CA TYR A 147 3.21 5.56 27.60
C TYR A 147 3.78 6.95 27.85
N ASN A 148 3.26 7.63 28.88
CA ASN A 148 3.80 8.89 29.38
C ASN A 148 3.89 8.79 30.88
N VAL A 149 5.09 8.58 31.44
CA VAL A 149 5.31 8.36 32.86
C VAL A 149 6.54 9.14 33.35
N PRO A 150 6.56 9.61 34.59
CA PRO A 150 7.67 10.39 35.16
C PRO A 150 8.86 9.56 35.68
N TRP A 151 8.79 8.24 35.56
CA TRP A 151 9.88 7.31 35.88
C TRP A 151 10.50 6.72 34.59
N VAL A 152 11.63 6.06 34.74
CA VAL A 152 12.28 5.35 33.62
C VAL A 152 11.83 3.90 33.62
N ASN A 153 11.29 3.43 32.50
CA ASN A 153 11.07 2.01 32.26
C ASN A 153 12.33 1.39 31.69
N ASP A 154 12.95 0.46 32.44
CA ASP A 154 14.19 -0.23 32.07
C ASP A 154 13.94 -1.35 31.08
N SER A 155 12.80 -2.03 31.20
CA SER A 155 12.42 -3.16 30.36
C SER A 155 10.91 -3.38 30.34
N PHE A 156 10.50 -4.21 29.38
CA PHE A 156 9.11 -4.63 29.20
C PHE A 156 9.04 -6.14 29.07
N ARG A 157 8.13 -6.78 29.82
CA ARG A 157 7.78 -8.17 29.66
C ARG A 157 6.60 -8.28 28.74
N ILE A 158 6.70 -9.14 27.73
CA ILE A 158 5.66 -9.39 26.74
C ILE A 158 5.01 -10.72 27.06
N TYR A 159 3.72 -10.67 27.28
CA TYR A 159 2.91 -11.85 27.57
C TYR A 159 1.98 -12.13 26.39
N ARG A 160 1.85 -13.41 26.03
CA ARG A 160 0.98 -13.89 24.96
C ARG A 160 0.12 -15.06 25.42
N ARG A 161 -1.10 -15.11 24.91
CA ARG A 161 -1.97 -16.30 24.93
C ARG A 161 -2.64 -16.45 23.57
N THR A 162 -3.09 -17.66 23.25
CA THR A 162 -4.06 -17.86 22.15
C THR A 162 -5.47 -17.60 22.68
N GLU A 163 -6.45 -17.47 21.78
CA GLU A 163 -7.86 -17.27 22.18
C GLU A 163 -8.36 -18.43 23.09
N ASN A 164 -7.86 -19.64 22.87
CA ASN A 164 -8.26 -20.83 23.62
C ASN A 164 -7.52 -21.01 24.94
N ASP A 165 -6.46 -20.25 25.18
CA ASP A 165 -5.68 -20.34 26.42
C ASP A 165 -6.30 -19.44 27.51
N LEU A 166 -6.37 -19.93 28.72
CA LEU A 166 -6.85 -19.18 29.89
C LEU A 166 -5.78 -18.25 30.45
N ASN A 167 -4.51 -18.59 30.30
CA ASN A 167 -3.40 -17.88 30.95
C ASN A 167 -2.44 -17.27 29.94
N PHE A 168 -1.93 -16.10 30.31
CA PHE A 168 -0.84 -15.46 29.58
C PHE A 168 0.52 -16.08 29.92
N ASN A 169 1.31 -16.36 28.91
CA ASN A 169 2.68 -16.85 29.04
C ASN A 169 3.68 -15.75 28.70
N LEU A 170 4.71 -15.60 29.51
CA LEU A 170 5.82 -14.70 29.19
C LEU A 170 6.59 -15.24 27.99
N ILE A 171 6.65 -14.48 26.90
CA ILE A 171 7.35 -14.88 25.67
C ILE A 171 8.67 -14.16 25.46
N LYS A 172 8.80 -12.91 25.94
CA LYS A 172 9.99 -12.09 25.75
C LYS A 172 10.13 -11.00 26.81
N VAL A 173 11.38 -10.55 27.00
CA VAL A 173 11.71 -9.32 27.73
C VAL A 173 12.54 -8.46 26.79
N VAL A 174 12.18 -7.17 26.64
CA VAL A 174 12.84 -6.20 25.76
C VAL A 174 13.06 -4.88 26.49
N SER A 175 13.97 -4.05 25.98
CA SER A 175 14.22 -2.67 26.47
C SER A 175 13.64 -1.60 25.52
N THR A 176 13.05 -2.01 24.41
CA THR A 176 12.40 -1.14 23.42
C THR A 176 10.89 -1.11 23.62
N SER A 177 10.20 -0.14 23.03
CA SER A 177 8.72 -0.04 23.04
C SER A 177 8.09 -0.75 21.84
N SER A 178 8.78 -1.74 21.27
CA SER A 178 8.27 -2.54 20.17
C SER A 178 8.81 -3.97 20.23
N TYR A 179 8.06 -4.90 19.66
CA TYR A 179 8.46 -6.30 19.48
C TYR A 179 7.72 -6.89 18.30
N ARG A 180 8.38 -7.77 17.53
CA ARG A 180 7.79 -8.54 16.45
C ARG A 180 7.71 -10.00 16.86
N ASP A 181 6.48 -10.52 16.91
CA ASP A 181 6.21 -11.94 17.17
C ASP A 181 6.06 -12.66 15.83
N GLU A 182 6.86 -13.69 15.61
CA GLU A 182 7.03 -14.37 14.32
C GLU A 182 6.62 -15.84 14.40
N ASN A 183 6.47 -16.48 13.24
CA ASN A 183 6.10 -17.88 13.08
C ASN A 183 4.74 -18.22 13.73
N LEU A 184 3.81 -17.30 13.64
CA LEU A 184 2.45 -17.45 14.13
C LEU A 184 1.59 -18.25 13.14
N ASN A 185 0.62 -18.98 13.66
CA ASN A 185 -0.38 -19.64 12.83
C ASN A 185 -1.42 -18.62 12.36
N ARG A 186 -1.69 -18.56 11.05
CA ARG A 186 -2.67 -17.66 10.43
C ARG A 186 -4.11 -17.90 10.93
N ASP A 187 -4.43 -19.11 11.36
CA ASP A 187 -5.79 -19.50 11.79
C ASP A 187 -6.06 -19.26 13.28
N SER A 188 -5.12 -18.64 14.00
CA SER A 188 -5.22 -18.43 15.44
C SER A 188 -5.24 -16.95 15.80
N ILE A 189 -6.09 -16.59 16.76
CA ILE A 189 -6.08 -15.25 17.38
C ILE A 189 -5.09 -15.30 18.55
N TYR A 190 -4.21 -14.30 18.57
CA TYR A 190 -3.23 -14.11 19.64
C TYR A 190 -3.53 -12.84 20.41
N CYS A 191 -3.57 -12.95 21.73
CA CYS A 191 -3.77 -11.84 22.64
C CYS A 191 -2.49 -11.54 23.39
N TYR A 192 -2.20 -10.26 23.58
CA TYR A 192 -0.97 -9.78 24.23
C TYR A 192 -1.25 -8.79 25.35
N LYS A 193 -0.34 -8.78 26.32
CA LYS A 193 -0.22 -7.76 27.38
C LYS A 193 1.23 -7.39 27.55
N ILE A 194 1.50 -6.12 27.86
CA ILE A 194 2.84 -5.62 28.16
C ILE A 194 2.90 -5.23 29.62
N GLU A 195 3.92 -5.70 30.34
CA GLU A 195 4.24 -5.25 31.70
C GLU A 195 5.51 -4.39 31.65
N GLY A 196 5.37 -3.09 31.88
CA GLY A 196 6.50 -2.17 32.05
C GLY A 196 7.14 -2.36 33.42
N ILE A 197 8.47 -2.41 33.45
CA ILE A 197 9.30 -2.51 34.64
C ILE A 197 10.15 -1.24 34.71
N GLY A 198 9.91 -0.41 35.71
CA GLY A 198 10.61 0.87 35.82
C GLY A 198 10.90 1.27 37.25
N ALA A 199 11.54 2.42 37.41
CA ALA A 199 11.82 3.03 38.69
C ALA A 199 12.08 4.53 38.56
N TYR A 200 11.82 5.26 39.61
CA TYR A 200 12.37 6.62 39.77
C TYR A 200 13.88 6.57 40.01
N THR A 201 14.56 7.64 39.66
CA THR A 201 16.01 7.82 39.95
C THR A 201 16.28 7.90 41.43
N ASN A 202 15.31 8.42 42.21
CA ASN A 202 15.40 8.48 43.66
C ASN A 202 15.28 7.07 44.26
N LEU A 203 16.35 6.57 44.88
CA LEU A 203 16.45 5.23 45.48
C LEU A 203 15.56 5.03 46.72
N SER A 204 15.09 6.08 47.34
CA SER A 204 14.19 6.00 48.51
C SER A 204 12.75 5.66 48.12
N LEU A 205 12.39 5.74 46.83
CA LEU A 205 11.05 5.44 46.37
C LEU A 205 10.89 3.94 46.08
N LYS A 206 9.63 3.51 46.04
CA LYS A 206 9.24 2.12 45.73
C LYS A 206 9.84 1.66 44.37
N ARG A 207 10.40 0.43 44.37
CA ARG A 207 10.93 -0.19 43.16
C ARG A 207 10.93 -1.71 43.25
N PRO A 208 10.75 -2.46 42.15
CA PRO A 208 10.39 -1.95 40.80
C PRO A 208 8.94 -1.43 40.76
N LEU A 209 8.66 -0.53 39.81
CA LEU A 209 7.29 -0.16 39.46
C LEU A 209 6.84 -1.07 38.32
N LEU A 210 5.68 -1.71 38.50
CA LEU A 210 5.14 -2.69 37.56
C LEU A 210 3.77 -2.21 37.08
N ASN A 211 3.60 -2.06 35.77
CA ASN A 211 2.37 -1.54 35.17
C ASN A 211 2.02 -2.34 33.91
N PHE A 212 0.82 -2.88 33.86
CA PHE A 212 0.31 -3.57 32.69
C PHE A 212 -0.40 -2.63 31.72
N SER A 213 -0.28 -2.94 30.42
CA SER A 213 -1.14 -2.43 29.37
C SER A 213 -2.52 -3.08 29.41
N GLN A 214 -3.43 -2.59 28.58
CA GLN A 214 -4.62 -3.36 28.20
C GLN A 214 -4.23 -4.63 27.48
N GLU A 215 -5.14 -5.60 27.48
CA GLU A 215 -5.09 -6.74 26.57
C GLU A 215 -5.49 -6.28 25.18
N ASN A 216 -4.74 -6.71 24.16
CA ASN A 216 -5.11 -6.51 22.77
C ASN A 216 -4.90 -7.80 21.99
N CYS A 217 -5.82 -8.10 21.04
CA CYS A 217 -5.82 -9.36 20.31
C CYS A 217 -5.83 -9.09 18.80
N ALA A 218 -5.09 -9.91 18.06
CA ALA A 218 -5.06 -9.88 16.61
C ALA A 218 -4.85 -11.28 16.03
N GLN A 219 -5.33 -11.47 14.80
CA GLN A 219 -5.05 -12.65 14.00
C GLN A 219 -4.04 -12.26 12.92
N PRO A 220 -2.96 -13.03 12.69
CA PRO A 220 -2.06 -12.81 11.58
C PRO A 220 -2.84 -12.78 10.27
N LYS A 221 -2.54 -11.80 9.39
CA LYS A 221 -3.17 -11.70 8.08
C LYS A 221 -2.15 -12.05 7.02
N ASP A 222 -2.56 -12.90 6.09
CA ASP A 222 -1.78 -13.06 4.89
C ASP A 222 -1.80 -11.78 4.06
N THR A 223 -0.63 -11.25 3.78
CA THR A 223 -0.41 -10.06 2.96
C THR A 223 0.59 -10.35 1.84
N VAL A 224 0.96 -11.62 1.68
CA VAL A 224 1.89 -12.06 0.64
C VAL A 224 1.09 -12.32 -0.63
N ALA A 225 1.39 -11.53 -1.66
CA ALA A 225 0.76 -11.72 -2.96
C ALA A 225 1.33 -12.94 -3.66
N PRO A 226 0.53 -13.68 -4.45
CA PRO A 226 1.02 -14.78 -5.26
C PRO A 226 2.01 -14.31 -6.33
N CYS A 227 2.79 -15.24 -6.89
CA CYS A 227 3.69 -14.92 -7.97
C CYS A 227 2.94 -14.51 -9.24
N PRO A 228 3.51 -13.56 -10.02
CA PRO A 228 2.91 -13.17 -11.29
C PRO A 228 2.92 -14.31 -12.30
N PRO A 229 1.86 -14.46 -13.09
CA PRO A 229 1.85 -15.40 -14.21
C PRO A 229 2.89 -15.05 -15.28
N ILE A 230 3.28 -16.02 -16.10
CA ILE A 230 4.09 -15.82 -17.32
C ILE A 230 3.14 -15.89 -18.50
N LEU A 231 2.93 -14.74 -19.17
CA LEU A 231 2.00 -14.57 -20.28
C LEU A 231 2.65 -14.84 -21.63
N THR A 232 1.90 -15.46 -22.54
CA THR A 232 2.16 -15.55 -23.98
C THR A 232 0.90 -15.17 -24.75
N VAL A 233 1.06 -14.51 -25.90
CA VAL A 233 -0.05 -14.11 -26.78
C VAL A 233 0.26 -14.54 -28.21
N ARG A 234 -0.75 -15.05 -28.92
CA ARG A 234 -0.66 -15.41 -30.36
C ARG A 234 -1.90 -14.97 -31.09
N ASN A 235 -1.74 -14.72 -32.38
CA ASN A 235 -2.80 -14.42 -33.33
C ASN A 235 -2.34 -14.84 -34.72
N PHE A 236 -3.13 -14.63 -35.78
CA PHE A 236 -2.78 -15.06 -37.13
C PHE A 236 -1.53 -14.34 -37.70
N CYS A 237 -1.13 -13.21 -37.18
CA CYS A 237 0.08 -12.50 -37.59
C CYS A 237 1.38 -13.22 -37.19
N ASN A 238 1.31 -14.13 -36.23
CA ASN A 238 2.48 -14.84 -35.70
C ASN A 238 2.28 -16.37 -35.58
N ASP A 239 1.12 -16.90 -35.99
CA ASP A 239 0.82 -18.33 -35.99
C ASP A 239 0.03 -18.71 -37.29
N ASP A 240 0.70 -19.32 -38.23
CA ASP A 240 0.14 -19.72 -39.53
C ASP A 240 -1.02 -20.75 -39.44
N ASN A 241 -1.26 -21.33 -38.27
CA ASN A 241 -2.39 -22.23 -38.05
C ASN A 241 -3.69 -21.49 -37.73
N ILE A 242 -3.63 -20.17 -37.49
CA ILE A 242 -4.79 -19.32 -37.25
C ILE A 242 -5.22 -18.68 -38.59
N PRO A 243 -6.49 -18.79 -38.98
CA PRO A 243 -6.98 -18.18 -40.24
C PRO A 243 -6.79 -16.65 -40.25
N SER A 244 -6.50 -16.09 -41.41
CA SER A 244 -6.24 -14.65 -41.59
C SER A 244 -7.48 -13.76 -41.41
N ASP A 245 -8.66 -14.33 -41.30
CA ASP A 245 -9.93 -13.68 -40.99
C ASP A 245 -10.33 -13.80 -39.50
N ASP A 246 -9.49 -14.43 -38.67
CA ASP A 246 -9.68 -14.56 -37.24
C ASP A 246 -9.02 -13.39 -36.47
N PHE A 247 -9.77 -12.35 -36.21
CA PHE A 247 -9.31 -11.18 -35.46
C PHE A 247 -9.34 -11.42 -33.96
N THR A 248 -8.74 -12.51 -33.50
CA THR A 248 -8.68 -12.90 -32.10
C THR A 248 -7.24 -12.97 -31.61
N ASN A 249 -6.97 -12.32 -30.47
CA ASN A 249 -5.75 -12.54 -29.70
C ASN A 249 -5.95 -13.68 -28.71
N TYR A 250 -5.15 -14.73 -28.79
CA TYR A 250 -5.17 -15.90 -27.93
C TYR A 250 -4.11 -15.77 -26.86
N LEU A 251 -4.55 -15.53 -25.64
CA LEU A 251 -3.70 -15.40 -24.46
C LEU A 251 -3.58 -16.76 -23.77
N ASN A 252 -2.37 -17.12 -23.37
CA ASN A 252 -2.11 -18.25 -22.49
C ASN A 252 -1.11 -17.83 -21.40
N TRP A 253 -1.28 -18.32 -20.18
CA TRP A 253 -0.34 -18.05 -19.10
C TRP A 253 -0.06 -19.30 -18.29
N LYS A 254 1.02 -19.28 -17.57
CA LYS A 254 1.39 -20.32 -16.63
C LYS A 254 2.02 -19.67 -15.40
N LEU A 255 1.94 -20.36 -14.26
CA LEU A 255 2.67 -19.96 -13.06
C LEU A 255 4.14 -20.33 -13.21
N ASP A 256 5.03 -19.51 -12.64
CA ASP A 256 6.46 -19.82 -12.62
C ASP A 256 6.70 -21.02 -11.67
N ALA A 257 7.30 -22.09 -12.21
CA ALA A 257 7.64 -23.27 -11.43
C ALA A 257 8.68 -23.00 -10.30
N ASN A 258 9.41 -21.89 -10.39
CA ASN A 258 10.36 -21.47 -9.37
C ASN A 258 9.73 -20.61 -8.27
N CYS A 259 8.44 -20.31 -8.38
CA CYS A 259 7.70 -19.60 -7.36
C CYS A 259 7.60 -20.43 -6.10
N GLN A 260 8.09 -19.89 -4.98
CA GLN A 260 8.07 -20.56 -3.69
C GLN A 260 6.78 -20.29 -2.88
N GLU A 261 5.92 -19.39 -3.39
CA GLU A 261 4.65 -19.09 -2.76
C GLU A 261 3.68 -20.28 -2.94
N THR A 262 3.12 -20.72 -1.82
CA THR A 262 2.27 -21.92 -1.75
C THR A 262 0.78 -21.58 -1.68
N ASP A 263 0.42 -20.30 -1.75
CA ASP A 263 -0.96 -19.88 -1.59
C ASP A 263 -1.83 -20.29 -2.77
N THR A 264 -3.05 -20.73 -2.45
CA THR A 264 -3.99 -21.19 -3.47
C THR A 264 -4.49 -20.02 -4.30
N ILE A 265 -4.11 -19.98 -5.59
CA ILE A 265 -4.65 -19.02 -6.53
C ILE A 265 -6.12 -19.37 -6.80
N VAL A 266 -6.98 -18.35 -6.81
CA VAL A 266 -8.43 -18.52 -7.01
C VAL A 266 -8.96 -17.70 -8.20
N LYS A 267 -8.17 -16.74 -8.72
CA LYS A 267 -8.63 -15.85 -9.78
C LYS A 267 -7.45 -15.30 -10.59
N PHE A 268 -7.69 -15.08 -11.90
CA PHE A 268 -6.83 -14.29 -12.76
C PHE A 268 -7.58 -13.08 -13.29
N ASN A 269 -6.92 -11.93 -13.36
CA ASN A 269 -7.40 -10.75 -14.07
C ASN A 269 -6.56 -10.53 -15.32
N VAL A 270 -7.23 -10.28 -16.44
CA VAL A 270 -6.61 -9.99 -17.75
C VAL A 270 -6.82 -8.52 -18.05
N TYR A 271 -5.73 -7.83 -18.39
CA TYR A 271 -5.76 -6.41 -18.72
C TYR A 271 -5.24 -6.18 -20.12
N PHE A 272 -5.81 -5.19 -20.79
CA PHE A 272 -5.48 -4.78 -22.15
C PHE A 272 -5.22 -3.28 -22.23
N SER A 273 -4.29 -2.89 -23.10
CA SER A 273 -4.07 -1.51 -23.53
C SER A 273 -3.86 -1.49 -25.04
N GLU A 274 -4.47 -0.55 -25.75
CA GLU A 274 -4.27 -0.38 -27.20
C GLU A 274 -2.84 0.04 -27.55
N THR A 275 -2.14 0.70 -26.61
CA THR A 275 -0.77 1.20 -26.83
C THR A 275 0.16 0.81 -25.70
N VAL A 276 1.47 0.78 -25.99
CA VAL A 276 2.55 0.45 -25.04
C VAL A 276 2.50 1.35 -23.80
N ASP A 277 2.30 2.66 -23.99
CA ASP A 277 2.26 3.65 -22.91
C ASP A 277 0.83 3.95 -22.43
N GLY A 278 -0.15 3.17 -22.87
CA GLY A 278 -1.56 3.37 -22.55
C GLY A 278 -1.93 2.85 -21.14
N VAL A 279 -3.14 3.19 -20.74
CA VAL A 279 -3.72 2.68 -19.49
C VAL A 279 -4.23 1.25 -19.71
N PHE A 280 -3.82 0.34 -18.85
CA PHE A 280 -4.33 -1.03 -18.88
C PHE A 280 -5.71 -1.10 -18.25
N GLU A 281 -6.70 -1.48 -19.04
CA GLU A 281 -8.07 -1.70 -18.60
C GLU A 281 -8.33 -3.17 -18.35
N LEU A 282 -9.11 -3.47 -17.32
CA LEU A 282 -9.53 -4.84 -17.01
C LEU A 282 -10.54 -5.32 -18.04
N ILE A 283 -10.19 -6.35 -18.83
CA ILE A 283 -11.07 -6.93 -19.86
C ILE A 283 -11.70 -8.26 -19.45
N ALA A 284 -11.10 -8.99 -18.51
CA ALA A 284 -11.67 -10.24 -18.00
C ALA A 284 -11.21 -10.54 -16.56
N SER A 285 -12.11 -11.16 -15.78
CA SER A 285 -11.81 -11.80 -14.50
C SER A 285 -12.21 -13.27 -14.56
N ILE A 286 -11.25 -14.18 -14.38
CA ILE A 286 -11.41 -15.63 -14.53
C ILE A 286 -11.30 -16.26 -13.15
N ASN A 287 -12.43 -16.75 -12.63
CA ASN A 287 -12.54 -17.32 -11.28
C ASN A 287 -12.37 -18.85 -11.25
N ASP A 288 -11.92 -19.46 -12.34
CA ASP A 288 -11.57 -20.87 -12.42
C ASP A 288 -10.08 -21.01 -12.65
N ILE A 289 -9.38 -21.53 -11.64
CA ILE A 289 -7.92 -21.76 -11.65
C ILE A 289 -7.45 -22.73 -12.74
N ASN A 290 -8.35 -23.61 -13.22
CA ASN A 290 -8.01 -24.55 -14.28
C ASN A 290 -8.01 -23.91 -15.68
N ILE A 291 -8.48 -22.65 -15.77
CA ILE A 291 -8.45 -21.87 -17.01
C ILE A 291 -7.18 -21.02 -17.00
N ASP A 292 -6.26 -21.36 -17.87
CA ASP A 292 -4.96 -20.70 -18.08
C ASP A 292 -4.90 -19.94 -19.41
N SER A 293 -6.06 -19.59 -19.98
CA SER A 293 -6.19 -18.97 -21.29
C SER A 293 -7.38 -18.02 -21.37
N PHE A 294 -7.28 -17.07 -22.30
CA PHE A 294 -8.34 -16.14 -22.63
C PHE A 294 -8.31 -15.81 -24.13
N LYS A 295 -9.49 -15.62 -24.72
CA LYS A 295 -9.64 -15.18 -26.10
C LYS A 295 -10.19 -13.76 -26.13
N HIS A 296 -9.40 -12.84 -26.64
CA HIS A 296 -9.84 -11.46 -26.87
C HIS A 296 -10.28 -11.31 -28.32
N ASP A 297 -11.59 -11.33 -28.55
CA ASP A 297 -12.21 -11.14 -29.85
C ASP A 297 -12.22 -9.65 -30.22
N LEU A 298 -11.52 -9.30 -31.28
CA LEU A 298 -11.34 -7.95 -31.80
C LEU A 298 -12.00 -7.75 -33.17
N ASN A 299 -12.95 -8.61 -33.55
CA ASN A 299 -13.64 -8.58 -34.86
C ASN A 299 -14.32 -7.22 -35.11
N ILE A 300 -14.82 -6.53 -34.07
CA ILE A 300 -15.46 -5.21 -34.20
C ILE A 300 -14.41 -4.14 -34.53
N GLN A 301 -13.28 -4.15 -33.83
CA GLN A 301 -12.17 -3.20 -33.99
C GLN A 301 -11.39 -3.46 -35.28
N LYS A 302 -11.40 -4.69 -35.76
CA LYS A 302 -10.58 -5.17 -36.89
C LYS A 302 -9.11 -4.78 -36.75
N SER A 303 -8.59 -4.86 -35.51
CA SER A 303 -7.20 -4.60 -35.17
C SER A 303 -6.76 -5.61 -34.13
N LEU A 304 -5.57 -6.18 -34.30
CA LEU A 304 -4.97 -7.10 -33.33
C LEU A 304 -3.95 -6.40 -32.44
N ALA A 305 -3.53 -5.19 -32.81
CA ALA A 305 -2.50 -4.46 -32.08
C ALA A 305 -2.96 -4.10 -30.64
N GLY A 306 -2.06 -4.30 -29.71
CA GLY A 306 -2.26 -3.96 -28.31
C GLY A 306 -1.39 -4.79 -27.38
N CYS A 307 -1.46 -4.45 -26.11
CA CYS A 307 -0.58 -4.96 -25.06
C CYS A 307 -1.40 -5.60 -23.94
N TYR A 308 -0.87 -6.66 -23.38
CA TYR A 308 -1.54 -7.46 -22.36
C TYR A 308 -0.66 -7.68 -21.14
N VAL A 309 -1.31 -7.74 -19.97
CA VAL A 309 -0.74 -8.26 -18.73
C VAL A 309 -1.80 -9.07 -18.01
N VAL A 310 -1.37 -10.01 -17.17
CA VAL A 310 -2.23 -10.84 -16.33
C VAL A 310 -1.75 -10.75 -14.88
N THR A 311 -2.69 -10.72 -13.93
CA THR A 311 -2.40 -10.86 -12.50
C THR A 311 -3.10 -12.09 -11.94
N ALA A 312 -2.59 -12.62 -10.84
CA ALA A 312 -3.18 -13.71 -10.08
C ALA A 312 -3.62 -13.21 -8.71
N PHE A 313 -4.69 -13.80 -8.17
CA PHE A 313 -5.18 -13.54 -6.82
C PHE A 313 -5.19 -14.83 -6.01
N ASP A 314 -4.80 -14.73 -4.75
CA ASP A 314 -4.97 -15.81 -3.79
C ASP A 314 -6.40 -15.85 -3.20
N ASN A 315 -6.65 -16.83 -2.32
CA ASN A 315 -7.92 -17.01 -1.63
C ASN A 315 -8.19 -15.96 -0.54
N LEU A 316 -7.22 -15.10 -0.20
CA LEU A 316 -7.33 -14.02 0.77
C LEU A 316 -7.46 -12.65 0.12
N GLY A 317 -7.38 -12.60 -1.21
CA GLY A 317 -7.58 -11.42 -2.01
C GLY A 317 -6.32 -10.62 -2.30
N ASN A 318 -5.12 -11.16 -2.01
CA ASN A 318 -3.87 -10.50 -2.39
C ASN A 318 -3.64 -10.67 -3.89
N GLU A 319 -3.36 -9.57 -4.58
CA GLU A 319 -3.10 -9.54 -6.02
C GLU A 319 -1.60 -9.55 -6.30
N SER A 320 -1.17 -10.40 -7.24
CA SER A 320 0.22 -10.45 -7.71
C SER A 320 0.61 -9.14 -8.41
N THR A 321 1.90 -8.92 -8.57
CA THR A 321 2.40 -7.99 -9.57
C THR A 321 1.97 -8.45 -10.97
N LYS A 322 1.98 -7.54 -11.94
CA LYS A 322 1.65 -7.85 -13.33
C LYS A 322 2.63 -8.88 -13.90
N SER A 323 2.13 -9.75 -14.77
CA SER A 323 2.94 -10.67 -15.59
C SER A 323 4.00 -9.92 -16.40
N ASN A 324 4.81 -10.67 -17.15
CA ASN A 324 5.55 -10.08 -18.25
C ASN A 324 4.57 -9.37 -19.20
N PHE A 325 5.02 -8.23 -19.69
CA PHE A 325 4.32 -7.40 -20.66
C PHE A 325 4.46 -8.00 -22.07
N VAL A 326 3.35 -8.22 -22.77
CA VAL A 326 3.35 -8.76 -24.12
C VAL A 326 2.50 -7.88 -25.02
N CYS A 327 3.13 -7.30 -26.04
CA CYS A 327 2.42 -6.61 -27.13
C CYS A 327 2.39 -7.45 -28.38
N VAL A 328 1.30 -7.34 -29.10
CA VAL A 328 1.12 -7.90 -30.44
C VAL A 328 0.82 -6.77 -31.43
N GLU A 329 1.20 -6.98 -32.67
CA GLU A 329 1.08 -5.99 -33.72
C GLU A 329 0.14 -6.49 -34.83
N ASN A 330 -0.38 -5.54 -35.60
CA ASN A 330 -1.04 -5.84 -36.85
C ASN A 330 -0.02 -6.27 -37.93
N CYS A 331 -0.41 -7.14 -38.83
CA CYS A 331 0.34 -7.54 -40.04
C CYS A 331 -0.43 -7.09 -41.29
N PRO A 332 -0.21 -5.86 -41.79
CA PRO A 332 -1.02 -5.33 -42.87
C PRO A 332 -0.87 -6.17 -44.15
N ILE A 333 -2.00 -6.49 -44.74
CA ILE A 333 -2.12 -7.17 -46.05
C ILE A 333 -2.63 -6.13 -47.04
N TYR A 334 -1.78 -5.73 -47.99
CA TYR A 334 -2.13 -4.75 -49.01
C TYR A 334 -1.40 -5.06 -50.29
N GLU A 335 -2.16 -5.46 -51.32
CA GLU A 335 -1.64 -5.84 -52.62
C GLU A 335 -2.24 -4.98 -53.73
N LEU A 336 -1.43 -4.64 -54.71
CA LEU A 336 -1.81 -3.80 -55.84
C LEU A 336 -1.79 -4.57 -57.13
N PRO A 337 -2.83 -4.45 -58.02
CA PRO A 337 -2.82 -5.07 -59.32
C PRO A 337 -1.79 -4.40 -60.22
N ASN A 338 -1.45 -5.02 -61.29
CA ASN A 338 -0.49 -4.51 -62.26
C ASN A 338 -1.15 -3.96 -63.56
N ALA A 339 -2.47 -3.93 -63.64
CA ALA A 339 -3.19 -3.43 -64.81
C ALA A 339 -4.62 -2.99 -64.44
N PHE A 340 -5.19 -2.07 -65.23
CA PHE A 340 -6.62 -1.74 -65.22
C PHE A 340 -7.07 -1.18 -66.56
N THR A 341 -8.40 -1.09 -66.80
CA THR A 341 -9.00 -0.77 -68.09
C THR A 341 -10.14 0.25 -67.93
N PRO A 342 -9.87 1.57 -67.83
CA PRO A 342 -10.92 2.57 -67.69
C PRO A 342 -11.68 2.80 -68.98
N ASN A 343 -12.58 1.90 -69.33
CA ASN A 343 -13.36 1.90 -70.56
C ASN A 343 -14.87 2.10 -70.31
N GLY A 344 -15.30 2.18 -69.03
CA GLY A 344 -16.68 2.42 -68.62
C GLY A 344 -17.61 1.21 -68.70
N ASP A 345 -17.05 0.00 -68.75
CA ASP A 345 -17.82 -1.24 -68.80
C ASP A 345 -18.25 -1.77 -67.42
N GLY A 346 -17.81 -1.12 -66.36
CA GLY A 346 -18.07 -1.48 -64.95
C GLY A 346 -17.12 -2.51 -64.37
N SER A 347 -16.04 -2.88 -65.15
CA SER A 347 -15.03 -3.85 -64.67
C SER A 347 -13.63 -3.27 -64.80
N ASN A 348 -12.90 -3.18 -63.68
CA ASN A 348 -11.56 -2.62 -63.60
C ASN A 348 -11.44 -1.18 -64.16
N ASP A 349 -12.51 -0.41 -64.13
CA ASP A 349 -12.51 1.00 -64.58
C ASP A 349 -11.69 1.91 -63.68
N LEU A 350 -11.50 1.50 -62.43
CA LEU A 350 -10.65 2.18 -61.45
C LEU A 350 -9.48 1.26 -61.05
N TYR A 351 -8.32 1.88 -60.91
CA TYR A 351 -7.19 1.23 -60.27
C TYR A 351 -7.40 1.22 -58.76
N THR A 352 -7.66 0.06 -58.16
CA THR A 352 -7.94 -0.19 -56.77
C THR A 352 -7.05 -1.29 -56.22
N PRO A 353 -6.83 -1.38 -54.90
CA PRO A 353 -6.12 -2.53 -54.34
C PRO A 353 -6.91 -3.81 -54.48
N ILE A 354 -6.24 -4.95 -54.31
CA ILE A 354 -6.88 -6.28 -54.25
C ILE A 354 -7.65 -6.38 -52.96
N ILE A 355 -8.95 -6.66 -53.05
CA ILE A 355 -9.88 -6.72 -51.90
C ILE A 355 -10.09 -8.18 -51.46
N PRO A 356 -10.18 -8.48 -50.14
CA PRO A 356 -10.07 -7.56 -49.03
C PRO A 356 -8.62 -7.27 -48.65
N TYR A 357 -8.29 -6.00 -48.39
CA TYR A 357 -7.07 -5.64 -47.68
C TYR A 357 -7.34 -5.54 -46.19
N GLN A 358 -6.29 -5.62 -45.32
CA GLN A 358 -6.46 -5.68 -43.89
C GLN A 358 -5.44 -4.76 -43.16
N PHE A 359 -5.87 -4.15 -42.04
CA PHE A 359 -5.09 -3.30 -41.15
C PHE A 359 -4.48 -2.05 -41.78
N VAL A 360 -4.96 -1.58 -42.92
CA VAL A 360 -4.47 -0.38 -43.60
C VAL A 360 -5.33 0.82 -43.17
N ASN A 361 -4.71 1.83 -42.54
CA ASN A 361 -5.38 3.06 -42.12
C ASN A 361 -5.38 4.10 -43.24
N ARG A 362 -4.24 4.29 -43.88
CA ARG A 362 -4.03 5.22 -44.99
C ARG A 362 -2.81 4.78 -45.80
N ILE A 363 -2.67 5.36 -46.98
CA ILE A 363 -1.50 5.21 -47.80
C ILE A 363 -0.92 6.59 -48.17
N GLU A 364 0.30 6.61 -48.66
CA GLU A 364 0.83 7.73 -49.43
C GLU A 364 1.28 7.14 -50.77
N MET A 365 0.44 7.29 -51.80
CA MET A 365 0.68 6.76 -53.13
C MET A 365 0.92 7.85 -54.14
N GLU A 366 1.95 7.65 -54.92
CA GLU A 366 2.27 8.48 -56.07
C GLU A 366 2.42 7.64 -57.32
N ILE A 367 1.82 8.10 -58.44
CA ILE A 367 1.93 7.44 -59.75
C ILE A 367 2.64 8.41 -60.72
N PHE A 368 3.57 7.84 -61.51
CA PHE A 368 4.42 8.57 -62.42
C PHE A 368 4.29 8.00 -63.85
N ASN A 369 4.38 8.87 -64.83
CA ASN A 369 4.52 8.49 -66.21
C ASN A 369 5.96 7.96 -66.55
N GLN A 370 6.21 7.54 -67.76
CA GLN A 370 7.51 7.01 -68.20
C GLN A 370 8.63 8.04 -68.16
N TRP A 371 8.32 9.34 -68.11
CA TRP A 371 9.29 10.41 -68.02
C TRP A 371 9.58 10.90 -66.57
N GLY A 372 8.87 10.27 -65.61
CA GLY A 372 9.02 10.60 -64.22
C GLY A 372 8.14 11.74 -63.69
N ASP A 373 7.20 12.24 -64.52
CA ASP A 373 6.23 13.25 -64.06
C ASP A 373 5.13 12.58 -63.23
N LYS A 374 4.82 13.16 -62.07
CA LYS A 374 3.73 12.69 -61.21
C LYS A 374 2.38 13.03 -61.87
N VAL A 375 1.57 12.00 -62.07
CA VAL A 375 0.27 12.08 -62.71
C VAL A 375 -0.91 11.81 -61.77
N PHE A 376 -0.66 11.18 -60.62
CA PHE A 376 -1.68 10.94 -59.58
C PHE A 376 -1.04 10.81 -58.22
N GLU A 377 -1.80 11.24 -57.17
CA GLU A 377 -1.44 11.03 -55.78
C GLU A 377 -2.71 10.83 -54.95
N THR A 378 -2.64 10.00 -53.88
CA THR A 378 -3.74 9.79 -52.97
C THR A 378 -3.25 9.31 -51.61
N ALA A 379 -4.04 9.61 -50.57
CA ALA A 379 -3.89 9.02 -49.23
C ALA A 379 -4.97 7.99 -48.91
N ASP A 380 -5.96 7.83 -49.79
CA ASP A 380 -7.07 6.90 -49.64
C ASP A 380 -6.60 5.48 -49.93
N PRO A 381 -6.78 4.51 -49.01
CA PRO A 381 -6.43 3.11 -49.21
C PRO A 381 -7.14 2.46 -50.43
N ASP A 382 -8.31 2.93 -50.79
CA ASP A 382 -9.05 2.42 -51.97
C ASP A 382 -8.48 2.92 -53.30
N ILE A 383 -7.60 3.91 -53.29
CA ILE A 383 -6.93 4.52 -54.46
C ILE A 383 -7.90 5.20 -55.42
N ASN A 384 -8.75 4.41 -56.10
CA ASN A 384 -9.79 4.85 -57.01
C ASN A 384 -9.29 5.73 -58.19
N TRP A 385 -8.13 5.43 -58.77
CA TRP A 385 -7.60 6.17 -59.90
C TRP A 385 -8.26 5.73 -61.22
N ASP A 386 -8.83 6.69 -61.95
CA ASP A 386 -9.55 6.50 -63.19
C ASP A 386 -8.68 6.64 -64.47
N GLY A 387 -7.36 6.79 -64.27
CA GLY A 387 -6.44 6.96 -65.42
C GLY A 387 -6.44 8.39 -65.95
N THR A 388 -6.87 9.40 -65.19
CA THR A 388 -6.73 10.80 -65.53
C THR A 388 -5.54 11.47 -64.80
N ASP A 389 -4.98 12.52 -65.39
CA ASP A 389 -3.98 13.36 -64.73
C ASP A 389 -4.65 14.29 -63.69
N PHE A 390 -4.24 14.17 -62.41
CA PHE A 390 -4.84 14.91 -61.31
C PHE A 390 -4.69 16.46 -61.44
N LYS A 391 -3.73 16.98 -62.23
CA LYS A 391 -3.49 18.39 -62.39
C LYS A 391 -4.46 19.05 -63.37
N ASN A 392 -4.84 18.36 -64.44
CA ASN A 392 -5.61 18.93 -65.52
C ASN A 392 -6.86 18.13 -65.91
N GLN A 393 -7.11 17.01 -65.22
CA GLN A 393 -8.26 16.09 -65.39
C GLN A 393 -8.36 15.54 -66.84
N LYS A 394 -7.25 15.44 -67.54
CA LYS A 394 -7.22 14.85 -68.90
C LYS A 394 -6.93 13.36 -68.78
N GLU A 395 -7.56 12.60 -69.64
CA GLU A 395 -7.26 11.22 -69.82
C GLU A 395 -5.79 11.01 -70.21
N LEU A 396 -5.13 10.10 -69.54
CA LEU A 396 -3.78 9.69 -69.86
C LEU A 396 -3.77 8.60 -70.95
N GLU A 397 -2.72 8.56 -71.76
CA GLU A 397 -2.56 7.58 -72.83
C GLU A 397 -2.35 6.19 -72.27
N ALA A 398 -2.78 5.16 -73.06
CA ALA A 398 -2.47 3.78 -72.74
C ALA A 398 -0.95 3.57 -72.68
N GLY A 399 -0.48 2.88 -71.65
CA GLY A 399 0.95 2.75 -71.42
C GLY A 399 1.30 2.18 -70.05
N VAL A 400 2.58 2.26 -69.72
CA VAL A 400 3.12 1.85 -68.41
C VAL A 400 3.35 3.03 -67.54
N TYR A 401 2.80 2.97 -66.34
CA TYR A 401 2.98 3.91 -65.26
C TYR A 401 3.70 3.26 -64.08
N TYR A 402 4.41 4.01 -63.31
CA TYR A 402 5.15 3.51 -62.16
C TYR A 402 4.59 4.09 -60.88
N TYR A 403 4.61 3.31 -59.79
CA TYR A 403 4.12 3.79 -58.52
C TYR A 403 5.11 3.55 -57.39
N VAL A 404 4.99 4.42 -56.37
CA VAL A 404 5.53 4.23 -55.02
C VAL A 404 4.35 4.42 -54.07
N CYS A 405 4.16 3.46 -53.15
CA CYS A 405 3.09 3.50 -52.17
C CYS A 405 3.63 3.16 -50.76
N GLU A 406 3.59 4.10 -49.88
CA GLU A 406 3.82 3.88 -48.45
C GLU A 406 2.50 3.48 -47.81
N VAL A 407 2.48 2.40 -47.00
CA VAL A 407 1.29 1.86 -46.35
C VAL A 407 1.41 2.09 -44.84
N TYR A 408 0.41 2.72 -44.26
CA TYR A 408 0.33 3.05 -42.81
C TYR A 408 -0.76 2.23 -42.15
N PHE A 409 -0.44 1.76 -40.93
CA PHE A 409 -1.32 0.91 -40.14
C PHE A 409 -1.22 1.22 -38.64
N ALA A 410 -2.23 0.80 -37.87
CA ALA A 410 -2.21 0.91 -36.41
C ALA A 410 -1.24 -0.09 -35.79
N SER A 411 -0.44 0.37 -34.83
CA SER A 411 0.53 -0.40 -34.08
C SER A 411 0.35 -0.11 -32.58
N SER A 412 0.87 -0.97 -31.72
CA SER A 412 0.92 -0.71 -30.28
C SER A 412 1.73 0.55 -29.90
N ASN A 413 2.58 1.04 -30.81
CA ASN A 413 3.31 2.31 -30.66
C ASN A 413 2.63 3.50 -31.37
N GLY A 414 1.37 3.36 -31.76
CA GLY A 414 0.65 4.34 -32.57
C GLY A 414 0.67 4.00 -34.05
N GLU A 415 0.39 4.98 -34.94
CA GLU A 415 0.44 4.74 -36.38
C GLU A 415 1.88 4.52 -36.84
N THR A 416 2.12 3.46 -37.60
CA THR A 416 3.42 3.13 -38.18
C THR A 416 3.27 2.80 -39.66
N LYS A 417 4.39 2.65 -40.38
CA LYS A 417 4.38 2.27 -41.79
C LYS A 417 5.15 0.99 -42.05
N LEU A 418 4.82 0.32 -43.16
CA LEU A 418 5.62 -0.81 -43.66
C LEU A 418 7.09 -0.41 -43.84
N ALA A 419 7.99 -1.30 -43.44
CA ALA A 419 9.43 -1.07 -43.53
C ALA A 419 9.92 -0.73 -44.96
N ASN A 420 9.25 -1.29 -45.97
CA ASN A 420 9.55 -1.02 -47.36
C ASN A 420 8.29 -0.56 -48.09
N PRO A 421 8.36 0.59 -48.82
CA PRO A 421 7.24 1.00 -49.68
C PRO A 421 7.00 -0.01 -50.79
N LEU A 422 5.73 -0.21 -51.17
CA LEU A 422 5.37 -0.96 -52.34
C LEU A 422 5.78 -0.18 -53.58
N LYS A 423 6.43 -0.82 -54.52
CA LYS A 423 6.88 -0.22 -55.77
C LYS A 423 6.58 -1.19 -56.93
N GLY A 424 6.11 -0.65 -58.01
CA GLY A 424 5.76 -1.46 -59.16
C GLY A 424 5.38 -0.62 -60.36
N PHE A 425 4.70 -1.27 -61.28
CA PHE A 425 4.18 -0.67 -62.50
C PHE A 425 2.71 -1.00 -62.67
N ILE A 426 2.02 -0.17 -63.46
CA ILE A 426 0.61 -0.28 -63.83
C ILE A 426 0.49 -0.21 -65.35
N HIS A 427 -0.10 -1.21 -65.94
CA HIS A 427 -0.51 -1.12 -67.34
C HIS A 427 -1.90 -0.48 -67.42
N LEU A 428 -1.97 0.69 -68.00
CA LEU A 428 -3.23 1.34 -68.36
C LEU A 428 -3.59 0.94 -69.80
N PHE A 429 -4.69 0.22 -69.92
CA PHE A 429 -5.20 -0.18 -71.26
C PHE A 429 -6.42 0.69 -71.59
N ARG A 430 -6.45 1.25 -72.80
CA ARG A 430 -7.63 1.89 -73.40
C ARG A 430 -7.92 1.23 -74.73
N GLU A 431 -9.14 0.77 -74.89
CA GLU A 431 -9.56 0.35 -76.25
C GLU A 431 -9.65 1.55 -77.17
N LYS A 432 -9.16 1.44 -78.42
CA LYS A 432 -9.23 2.50 -79.41
C LYS A 432 -10.58 2.52 -80.04
#